data_1fdc3a68be0b2d045820309ab97eec65
#
_entry.id   1fdc3a68be0b2d045820309ab97eec65
#
_cell.length_a   1.000
_cell.length_b   1.000
_cell.length_c   1.000
_cell.angle_alpha   90.00
_cell.angle_beta   90.00
_cell.angle_gamma   90.00
#
_symmetry.space_group_name_H-M   'P 1'
#
loop_
_entity.id
_entity.type
_entity.pdbx_description
1 polymer ?
#
loop_
_entity_poly.entity_id
_entity_poly.type
_entity_poly.pdbx_seq_one_letter_code
_entity_poly.pdbx_strand_id
1 'polypeptide(L)'
;ILRCLVGSEMCIRDRYFDGPVMFVAAAEETQDNLVGGRGDAYCGVLNASYNLALRNIKAYIPEYPVGTATEVADMIKEFIPVARAVIGLNNLKVISFGPRPQDFLACNAPIKQLYNLGVEIEENSELDLYAAFNEHKNDARIPEVVADMEKELGDGNKMPGILPRLAQLEITLLDWMEAHKGSRKYVVFANKCWPSFQTQFGCVPCYVNSRLTARGIPVACEVDIYGAISEYIGACISEDAVTLLDINNSVPADMYVESIKDKYNYTLKDTFMGFHCGNTASCKLTSKTMKYQLIMHRGLEPDKEPDITRGTLEGDIVPGDITFFRLQSTADAKLRAYVAQGEVLPVATRSFGAIGVFAIPEMGRFYRNVLIKKNYPHHGAVAFGHYGKAIFDTLKYLGVEDLEFNRPAGMLYDGENPYAKY
;
A
#
# COMPACT_ATOMS: atom_id res chain seq x y z
N ILE A 1 -6.19 4.41 32.05
CA ILE A 1 -6.49 3.53 33.20
C ILE A 1 -5.49 2.39 33.16
N LEU A 2 -4.37 2.62 33.86
CA LEU A 2 -3.28 1.65 33.99
C LEU A 2 -3.38 1.01 35.38
N ARG A 3 -4.30 0.09 35.54
CA ARG A 3 -4.22 -0.89 36.61
C ARG A 3 -4.06 -2.26 36.00
N CYS A 4 -3.22 -3.12 36.60
CA CYS A 4 -3.22 -4.53 36.26
C CYS A 4 -4.66 -5.00 36.13
N LEU A 5 -5.03 -5.44 34.95
CA LEU A 5 -6.38 -5.91 34.64
C LEU A 5 -6.75 -7.09 35.53
N VAL A 6 -7.49 -6.83 36.58
CA VAL A 6 -8.11 -7.87 37.41
C VAL A 6 -9.38 -8.33 36.66
N GLY A 7 -9.78 -9.56 36.84
CA GLY A 7 -10.77 -10.30 36.05
C GLY A 7 -12.04 -9.57 35.52
N SER A 8 -12.47 -8.46 36.17
CA SER A 8 -13.62 -7.67 35.70
C SER A 8 -13.39 -6.87 34.43
N GLU A 9 -12.17 -6.37 34.22
CA GLU A 9 -11.82 -5.56 33.02
C GLU A 9 -11.59 -6.45 31.79
N MET A 10 -11.15 -7.68 32.00
CA MET A 10 -11.08 -8.70 30.93
C MET A 10 -12.48 -9.08 30.42
N CYS A 11 -13.49 -9.14 31.31
CA CYS A 11 -14.86 -9.37 30.89
C CYS A 11 -15.45 -8.22 30.05
N ILE A 12 -15.00 -6.98 30.26
CA ILE A 12 -15.42 -5.83 29.44
C ILE A 12 -14.89 -5.98 28.02
N ARG A 13 -13.62 -6.34 27.85
CA ARG A 13 -13.02 -6.57 26.52
C ARG A 13 -13.75 -7.70 25.77
N ASP A 14 -13.97 -8.82 26.40
CA ASP A 14 -14.61 -9.99 25.79
C ASP A 14 -16.06 -9.74 25.34
N ARG A 15 -16.77 -8.85 26.01
CA ARG A 15 -18.21 -8.67 25.81
C ARG A 15 -18.59 -7.36 25.13
N TYR A 16 -17.77 -6.33 25.25
CA TYR A 16 -18.15 -4.96 24.91
C TYR A 16 -17.16 -4.23 23.98
N PHE A 17 -15.99 -4.80 23.73
CA PHE A 17 -14.96 -4.15 22.92
C PHE A 17 -14.42 -5.11 21.87
N ASP A 18 -14.66 -4.76 20.61
CA ASP A 18 -14.17 -5.48 19.44
C ASP A 18 -13.18 -4.62 18.64
N GLY A 19 -12.00 -4.41 19.21
CA GLY A 19 -10.95 -3.60 18.59
C GLY A 19 -9.56 -4.07 18.98
N PRO A 20 -8.51 -3.47 18.36
CA PRO A 20 -7.13 -3.78 18.70
C PRO A 20 -6.80 -3.35 20.14
N VAL A 21 -6.06 -4.18 20.82
CA VAL A 21 -5.66 -4.00 22.24
C VAL A 21 -4.15 -3.90 22.30
N MET A 22 -3.65 -2.89 23.03
CA MET A 22 -2.26 -2.82 23.44
C MET A 22 -2.11 -3.25 24.91
N PHE A 23 -0.99 -3.87 25.22
CA PHE A 23 -0.72 -4.40 26.54
C PHE A 23 0.61 -3.87 27.09
N VAL A 24 0.53 -3.08 28.16
CA VAL A 24 1.67 -2.43 28.83
C VAL A 24 1.43 -2.30 30.32
N ALA A 25 2.48 -2.06 31.11
CA ALA A 25 2.39 -1.72 32.51
C ALA A 25 3.28 -0.51 32.86
N ALA A 26 2.91 0.18 33.94
CA ALA A 26 3.73 1.23 34.53
C ALA A 26 4.88 0.61 35.32
N ALA A 27 6.09 1.15 35.13
CA ALA A 27 7.26 0.78 35.91
C ALA A 27 7.19 1.35 37.35
N GLU A 28 7.86 0.69 38.27
CA GLU A 28 8.16 1.25 39.55
C GLU A 28 9.28 2.28 39.41
N GLU A 29 8.95 3.58 39.54
CA GLU A 29 9.90 4.67 39.27
C GLU A 29 10.79 5.01 40.48
N THR A 30 10.37 4.65 41.69
CA THR A 30 11.10 4.95 42.95
C THR A 30 11.11 3.74 43.87
N GLN A 31 12.10 3.69 44.78
CA GLN A 31 12.17 2.64 45.78
C GLN A 31 10.95 2.66 46.73
N ASP A 32 10.35 3.82 46.95
CA ASP A 32 9.16 3.96 47.76
C ASP A 32 7.95 3.23 47.17
N ASN A 33 7.90 3.06 45.83
CA ASN A 33 6.85 2.27 45.21
C ASN A 33 6.89 0.78 45.60
N LEU A 34 8.06 0.26 46.00
CA LEU A 34 8.19 -1.13 46.47
C LEU A 34 7.69 -1.32 47.89
N VAL A 35 7.73 -0.26 48.72
CA VAL A 35 7.37 -0.30 50.12
C VAL A 35 5.94 0.21 50.38
N GLY A 36 5.61 1.37 49.81
CA GLY A 36 4.32 2.03 50.04
C GLY A 36 3.24 1.68 49.02
N GLY A 37 3.64 1.33 47.83
CA GLY A 37 2.79 0.78 46.78
C GLY A 37 3.16 -0.68 46.51
N ARG A 38 2.27 -1.46 45.99
CA ARG A 38 2.57 -2.81 45.59
C ARG A 38 3.26 -2.80 44.23
N GLY A 39 4.59 -2.76 44.21
CA GLY A 39 5.39 -2.84 43.02
C GLY A 39 5.40 -4.25 42.46
N ASP A 40 4.65 -4.51 41.38
CA ASP A 40 4.53 -5.82 40.77
C ASP A 40 4.33 -5.74 39.23
N ALA A 41 4.91 -4.74 38.56
CA ALA A 41 4.74 -4.51 37.13
C ALA A 41 5.04 -5.75 36.26
N TYR A 42 6.16 -6.40 36.48
CA TYR A 42 6.50 -7.63 35.74
C TYR A 42 5.59 -8.79 36.06
N CYS A 43 5.31 -9.03 37.32
CA CYS A 43 4.39 -10.08 37.77
C CYS A 43 2.99 -9.85 37.16
N GLY A 44 2.51 -8.62 37.24
CA GLY A 44 1.22 -8.24 36.67
C GLY A 44 1.13 -8.44 35.18
N VAL A 45 2.17 -8.03 34.43
CA VAL A 45 2.25 -8.24 32.95
C VAL A 45 2.22 -9.73 32.61
N LEU A 46 3.03 -10.56 33.25
CA LEU A 46 3.07 -12.01 33.00
C LEU A 46 1.72 -12.66 33.30
N ASN A 47 1.10 -12.33 34.42
CA ASN A 47 -0.21 -12.89 34.76
C ASN A 47 -1.31 -12.45 33.79
N ALA A 48 -1.34 -11.18 33.42
CA ALA A 48 -2.35 -10.66 32.51
C ALA A 48 -2.14 -11.18 31.07
N SER A 49 -0.89 -11.34 30.60
CA SER A 49 -0.60 -11.94 29.28
C SER A 49 -1.11 -13.37 29.19
N TYR A 50 -0.94 -14.18 30.25
CA TYR A 50 -1.49 -15.52 30.33
C TYR A 50 -3.03 -15.52 30.25
N ASN A 51 -3.67 -14.58 30.94
CA ASN A 51 -5.12 -14.43 30.89
C ASN A 51 -5.64 -14.02 29.51
N LEU A 52 -4.92 -13.16 28.75
CA LEU A 52 -5.25 -12.84 27.38
C LEU A 52 -5.16 -14.09 26.47
N ALA A 53 -4.09 -14.87 26.63
CA ALA A 53 -3.88 -16.10 25.86
C ALA A 53 -4.98 -17.13 26.13
N LEU A 54 -5.42 -17.34 27.38
CA LEU A 54 -6.54 -18.23 27.71
C LEU A 54 -7.85 -17.85 27.03
N ARG A 55 -8.01 -16.60 26.64
CA ARG A 55 -9.21 -16.07 25.97
C ARG A 55 -9.04 -15.86 24.48
N ASN A 56 -7.91 -16.31 23.92
CA ASN A 56 -7.54 -16.07 22.52
C ASN A 56 -7.59 -14.58 22.12
N ILE A 57 -7.30 -13.68 23.06
CA ILE A 57 -7.26 -12.25 22.78
C ILE A 57 -5.87 -11.88 22.31
N LYS A 58 -5.76 -11.42 21.06
CA LYS A 58 -4.53 -10.82 20.54
C LYS A 58 -4.33 -9.44 21.16
N ALA A 59 -3.09 -9.17 21.59
CA ALA A 59 -2.69 -7.85 22.03
C ALA A 59 -1.41 -7.42 21.30
N TYR A 60 -1.30 -6.14 20.99
CA TYR A 60 -0.03 -5.53 20.61
C TYR A 60 0.84 -5.42 21.86
N ILE A 61 2.03 -5.94 21.80
CA ILE A 61 3.02 -5.87 22.86
C ILE A 61 4.19 -5.05 22.33
N PRO A 62 4.46 -3.84 22.89
CA PRO A 62 5.65 -3.06 22.53
C PRO A 62 6.93 -3.85 22.80
N GLU A 63 8.04 -3.44 22.19
CA GLU A 63 9.34 -4.09 22.39
C GLU A 63 9.74 -4.19 23.87
N TYR A 64 9.37 -3.18 24.64
CA TYR A 64 9.56 -3.19 26.09
C TYR A 64 8.26 -2.76 26.78
N PRO A 65 7.41 -3.70 27.24
CA PRO A 65 6.04 -3.40 27.65
C PRO A 65 5.90 -2.85 29.06
N VAL A 66 6.98 -2.49 29.73
CA VAL A 66 6.99 -1.89 31.06
C VAL A 66 7.78 -0.60 31.01
N GLY A 67 7.19 0.53 31.37
CA GLY A 67 7.86 1.82 31.29
C GLY A 67 7.28 2.88 32.22
N THR A 68 8.00 3.97 32.38
CA THR A 68 7.52 5.19 33.03
C THR A 68 6.27 5.74 32.32
N ALA A 69 5.58 6.68 32.91
CA ALA A 69 4.40 7.29 32.31
C ALA A 69 4.69 7.91 30.93
N THR A 70 5.87 8.51 30.75
CA THR A 70 6.31 9.09 29.46
C THR A 70 6.56 8.00 28.42
N GLU A 71 7.30 6.95 28.78
CA GLU A 71 7.58 5.82 27.89
C GLU A 71 6.28 5.11 27.47
N VAL A 72 5.33 4.91 28.40
CA VAL A 72 4.03 4.34 28.05
C VAL A 72 3.24 5.25 27.09
N ALA A 73 3.32 6.57 27.26
CA ALA A 73 2.70 7.51 26.33
C ALA A 73 3.31 7.39 24.91
N ASP A 74 4.61 7.17 24.80
CA ASP A 74 5.26 6.95 23.51
C ASP A 74 4.88 5.60 22.90
N MET A 75 4.80 4.53 23.69
CA MET A 75 4.26 3.24 23.24
C MET A 75 2.82 3.36 22.71
N ILE A 76 1.98 4.19 23.34
CA ILE A 76 0.62 4.47 22.85
C ILE A 76 0.66 5.15 21.48
N LYS A 77 1.53 6.15 21.30
CA LYS A 77 1.70 6.82 20.00
C LYS A 77 2.14 5.86 18.90
N GLU A 78 3.05 4.94 19.21
CA GLU A 78 3.48 3.90 18.26
C GLU A 78 2.36 2.91 17.92
N PHE A 79 1.47 2.63 18.86
CA PHE A 79 0.34 1.73 18.63
C PHE A 79 -0.80 2.37 17.80
N ILE A 80 -0.99 3.69 17.86
CA ILE A 80 -2.09 4.36 17.16
C ILE A 80 -2.15 4.01 15.65
N PRO A 81 -1.07 4.11 14.86
CA PRO A 81 -1.10 3.74 13.45
C PRO A 81 -1.42 2.26 13.22
N VAL A 82 -0.92 1.36 14.08
CA VAL A 82 -1.25 -0.07 14.04
C VAL A 82 -2.75 -0.28 14.27
N ALA A 83 -3.28 0.31 15.31
CA ALA A 83 -4.70 0.23 15.64
C ALA A 83 -5.59 0.78 14.52
N ARG A 84 -5.19 1.90 13.91
CA ARG A 84 -5.91 2.51 12.79
C ARG A 84 -5.98 1.57 11.59
N ALA A 85 -4.86 0.94 11.22
CA ALA A 85 -4.81 -0.01 10.11
C ALA A 85 -5.68 -1.25 10.39
N VAL A 86 -5.63 -1.81 11.59
CA VAL A 86 -6.46 -2.97 11.97
C VAL A 86 -7.95 -2.65 11.97
N ILE A 87 -8.35 -1.52 12.55
CA ILE A 87 -9.74 -1.05 12.53
C ILE A 87 -10.20 -0.75 11.11
N GLY A 88 -9.31 -0.14 10.32
CA GLY A 88 -9.56 0.15 8.91
C GLY A 88 -9.87 -1.11 8.11
N LEU A 89 -9.04 -2.14 8.21
CA LEU A 89 -9.23 -3.41 7.50
C LEU A 89 -10.54 -4.09 7.89
N ASN A 90 -10.91 -4.10 9.16
CA ASN A 90 -12.18 -4.66 9.62
C ASN A 90 -13.42 -3.92 9.06
N ASN A 91 -13.23 -2.72 8.53
CA ASN A 91 -14.28 -1.90 7.93
C ASN A 91 -14.07 -1.65 6.44
N LEU A 92 -13.19 -2.42 5.79
CA LEU A 92 -12.81 -2.27 4.40
C LEU A 92 -13.63 -3.16 3.48
N LYS A 93 -14.00 -2.61 2.33
CA LYS A 93 -14.46 -3.35 1.16
C LYS A 93 -13.53 -3.08 -0.02
N VAL A 94 -13.12 -4.12 -0.70
CA VAL A 94 -12.46 -4.04 -2.00
C VAL A 94 -13.50 -4.25 -3.08
N ILE A 95 -13.65 -3.29 -3.98
CA ILE A 95 -14.51 -3.41 -5.17
C ILE A 95 -13.59 -3.59 -6.37
N SER A 96 -13.69 -4.71 -7.05
CA SER A 96 -12.87 -5.00 -8.23
C SER A 96 -13.70 -5.05 -9.50
N PHE A 97 -13.08 -4.63 -10.61
CA PHE A 97 -13.64 -4.72 -11.96
C PHE A 97 -12.69 -5.54 -12.83
N GLY A 98 -13.04 -6.80 -13.03
CA GLY A 98 -12.22 -7.78 -13.71
C GLY A 98 -12.83 -8.40 -14.95
N PRO A 99 -12.33 -9.53 -15.39
CA PRO A 99 -11.43 -10.45 -14.67
C PRO A 99 -10.01 -9.93 -14.51
N ARG A 100 -9.27 -10.52 -13.58
CA ARG A 100 -7.85 -10.26 -13.42
C ARG A 100 -7.12 -10.62 -14.72
N PRO A 101 -6.21 -9.77 -15.22
CA PRO A 101 -5.58 -9.98 -16.52
C PRO A 101 -4.61 -11.16 -16.48
N GLN A 102 -4.59 -11.97 -17.54
CA GLN A 102 -3.71 -13.14 -17.61
C GLN A 102 -2.23 -12.74 -17.72
N ASP A 103 -1.94 -11.62 -18.38
CA ASP A 103 -0.57 -11.14 -18.55
C ASP A 103 0.07 -10.73 -17.22
N PHE A 104 -0.76 -10.47 -16.20
CA PHE A 104 -0.35 -10.14 -14.83
C PHE A 104 -0.81 -11.21 -13.84
N LEU A 105 -0.57 -12.48 -14.17
CA LEU A 105 -1.01 -13.62 -13.38
C LEU A 105 -0.54 -13.56 -11.91
N ALA A 106 0.60 -12.94 -11.65
CA ALA A 106 1.13 -12.77 -10.30
C ALA A 106 0.21 -11.95 -9.37
N CYS A 107 -0.70 -11.13 -9.92
CA CYS A 107 -1.72 -10.40 -9.16
C CYS A 107 -2.95 -11.28 -8.79
N ASN A 108 -3.01 -12.52 -9.29
CA ASN A 108 -4.11 -13.47 -9.07
C ASN A 108 -3.96 -14.33 -7.80
N ALA A 109 -3.50 -13.76 -6.71
CA ALA A 109 -3.36 -14.47 -5.44
C ALA A 109 -4.73 -14.90 -4.86
N PRO A 110 -4.78 -16.03 -4.12
CA PRO A 110 -5.99 -16.47 -3.43
C PRO A 110 -6.49 -15.41 -2.43
N ILE A 111 -7.79 -15.09 -2.47
CA ILE A 111 -8.39 -14.04 -1.64
C ILE A 111 -9.00 -14.54 -0.33
N LYS A 112 -9.02 -15.85 -0.11
CA LYS A 112 -9.65 -16.47 1.06
C LYS A 112 -9.19 -15.88 2.40
N GLN A 113 -7.90 -15.57 2.52
CA GLN A 113 -7.31 -15.05 3.76
C GLN A 113 -7.80 -13.64 4.10
N LEU A 114 -8.23 -12.87 3.12
CA LEU A 114 -8.67 -11.50 3.32
C LEU A 114 -9.99 -11.44 4.11
N TYR A 115 -10.86 -12.43 3.93
CA TYR A 115 -12.07 -12.56 4.74
C TYR A 115 -11.74 -12.78 6.23
N ASN A 116 -10.67 -13.50 6.53
CA ASN A 116 -10.21 -13.68 7.91
C ASN A 116 -9.65 -12.39 8.54
N LEU A 117 -9.22 -11.43 7.70
CA LEU A 117 -8.82 -10.09 8.14
C LEU A 117 -10.01 -9.13 8.27
N GLY A 118 -11.23 -9.60 8.04
CA GLY A 118 -12.43 -8.78 8.07
C GLY A 118 -12.70 -7.97 6.80
N VAL A 119 -11.88 -8.13 5.76
CA VAL A 119 -12.04 -7.45 4.48
C VAL A 119 -13.15 -8.10 3.66
N GLU A 120 -14.08 -7.31 3.15
CA GLU A 120 -15.10 -7.75 2.19
C GLU A 120 -14.61 -7.49 0.77
N ILE A 121 -14.88 -8.44 -0.14
CA ILE A 121 -14.48 -8.33 -1.53
C ILE A 121 -15.70 -8.50 -2.41
N GLU A 122 -15.88 -7.57 -3.35
CA GLU A 122 -16.89 -7.60 -4.38
C GLU A 122 -16.22 -7.62 -5.74
N GLU A 123 -16.42 -8.72 -6.48
CA GLU A 123 -15.85 -8.88 -7.82
C GLU A 123 -16.94 -8.62 -8.88
N ASN A 124 -16.72 -7.60 -9.71
CA ASN A 124 -17.62 -7.20 -10.80
C ASN A 124 -16.87 -7.37 -12.14
N SER A 125 -17.63 -7.36 -13.22
CA SER A 125 -17.05 -7.34 -14.56
C SER A 125 -16.83 -5.90 -15.06
N GLU A 126 -15.95 -5.74 -16.05
CA GLU A 126 -15.82 -4.45 -16.75
C GLU A 126 -17.11 -4.05 -17.49
N LEU A 127 -17.96 -5.03 -17.84
CA LEU A 127 -19.25 -4.76 -18.46
C LEU A 127 -20.21 -4.09 -17.52
N ASP A 128 -20.22 -4.47 -16.24
CA ASP A 128 -21.05 -3.83 -15.23
C ASP A 128 -20.63 -2.36 -15.06
N LEU A 129 -19.32 -2.11 -14.97
CA LEU A 129 -18.79 -0.75 -14.91
C LEU A 129 -19.10 0.05 -16.19
N TYR A 130 -19.01 -0.58 -17.37
CA TYR A 130 -19.34 0.08 -18.63
C TYR A 130 -20.82 0.44 -18.74
N ALA A 131 -21.72 -0.41 -18.26
CA ALA A 131 -23.14 -0.10 -18.20
C ALA A 131 -23.39 1.12 -17.31
N ALA A 132 -22.87 1.12 -16.09
CA ALA A 132 -22.98 2.26 -15.18
C ALA A 132 -22.33 3.54 -15.75
N PHE A 133 -21.19 3.42 -16.41
CA PHE A 133 -20.55 4.55 -17.08
C PHE A 133 -21.45 5.19 -18.14
N ASN A 134 -22.16 4.38 -18.94
CA ASN A 134 -23.07 4.91 -19.94
C ASN A 134 -24.32 5.59 -19.34
N GLU A 135 -24.77 5.19 -18.16
CA GLU A 135 -25.84 5.86 -17.42
C GLU A 135 -25.45 7.28 -17.03
N HIS A 136 -24.17 7.53 -16.73
CA HIS A 136 -23.63 8.85 -16.35
C HIS A 136 -23.25 9.74 -17.55
N LYS A 137 -23.55 9.35 -18.79
CA LYS A 137 -23.10 10.07 -20.01
C LYS A 137 -23.43 11.57 -20.03
N ASN A 138 -24.55 11.97 -19.42
CA ASN A 138 -25.01 13.35 -19.37
C ASN A 138 -25.19 13.83 -17.91
N ASP A 139 -24.41 13.31 -16.98
CA ASP A 139 -24.51 13.68 -15.58
C ASP A 139 -24.19 15.17 -15.39
N ALA A 140 -25.05 15.87 -14.64
CA ALA A 140 -24.94 17.31 -14.43
C ALA A 140 -23.67 17.73 -13.66
N ARG A 141 -23.01 16.80 -12.97
CA ARG A 141 -21.75 17.02 -12.21
C ARG A 141 -20.51 17.06 -13.10
N ILE A 142 -20.59 16.55 -14.33
CA ILE A 142 -19.44 16.45 -15.25
C ILE A 142 -18.71 17.80 -15.40
N PRO A 143 -19.37 18.94 -15.66
CA PRO A 143 -18.68 20.22 -15.82
C PRO A 143 -17.89 20.65 -14.59
N GLU A 144 -18.41 20.40 -13.39
CA GLU A 144 -17.72 20.72 -12.13
C GLU A 144 -16.45 19.89 -11.95
N VAL A 145 -16.55 18.58 -12.17
CA VAL A 145 -15.40 17.66 -12.07
C VAL A 145 -14.35 17.98 -13.13
N VAL A 146 -14.75 18.34 -14.34
CA VAL A 146 -13.84 18.81 -15.40
C VAL A 146 -13.09 20.07 -14.97
N ALA A 147 -13.77 21.06 -14.40
CA ALA A 147 -13.13 22.29 -13.93
C ALA A 147 -12.11 22.02 -12.80
N ASP A 148 -12.41 21.05 -11.91
CA ASP A 148 -11.48 20.63 -10.87
C ASP A 148 -10.26 19.89 -11.47
N MET A 149 -10.45 19.03 -12.46
CA MET A 149 -9.37 18.38 -13.21
C MET A 149 -8.48 19.37 -13.96
N GLU A 150 -9.07 20.37 -14.61
CA GLU A 150 -8.34 21.45 -15.29
C GLU A 150 -7.46 22.23 -14.30
N LYS A 151 -8.01 22.56 -13.15
CA LYS A 151 -7.27 23.25 -12.08
C LYS A 151 -6.12 22.39 -11.56
N GLU A 152 -6.32 21.10 -11.37
CA GLU A 152 -5.27 20.17 -10.89
C GLU A 152 -4.13 20.02 -11.89
N LEU A 153 -4.44 19.88 -13.16
CA LEU A 153 -3.46 19.65 -14.22
C LEU A 153 -2.77 20.93 -14.69
N GLY A 154 -3.47 22.06 -14.69
CA GLY A 154 -2.96 23.34 -15.20
C GLY A 154 -2.37 23.21 -16.61
N ASP A 155 -1.17 23.75 -16.80
CA ASP A 155 -0.44 23.70 -18.09
C ASP A 155 -0.01 22.27 -18.50
N GLY A 156 -0.06 21.31 -17.58
CA GLY A 156 0.23 19.90 -17.86
C GLY A 156 -0.86 19.19 -18.64
N ASN A 157 -2.04 19.78 -18.79
CA ASN A 157 -3.12 19.19 -19.57
C ASN A 157 -2.88 19.37 -21.08
N LYS A 158 -2.37 18.31 -21.73
CA LYS A 158 -2.15 18.30 -23.19
C LYS A 158 -3.31 17.64 -23.95
N MET A 159 -4.35 17.19 -23.22
CA MET A 159 -5.51 16.48 -23.79
C MET A 159 -6.84 16.96 -23.19
N PRO A 160 -7.18 18.25 -23.23
CA PRO A 160 -8.38 18.77 -22.56
C PRO A 160 -9.68 18.09 -23.05
N GLY A 161 -9.74 17.67 -24.28
CA GLY A 161 -10.92 17.02 -24.85
C GLY A 161 -11.29 15.67 -24.23
N ILE A 162 -10.38 15.04 -23.44
CA ILE A 162 -10.68 13.76 -22.78
C ILE A 162 -11.30 13.94 -21.39
N LEU A 163 -11.17 15.12 -20.77
CA LEU A 163 -11.61 15.37 -19.40
C LEU A 163 -13.08 15.05 -19.14
N PRO A 164 -14.04 15.35 -20.04
CA PRO A 164 -15.44 14.96 -19.81
C PRO A 164 -15.62 13.44 -19.64
N ARG A 165 -14.85 12.62 -20.38
CA ARG A 165 -14.88 11.16 -20.22
C ARG A 165 -14.29 10.71 -18.89
N LEU A 166 -13.19 11.31 -18.48
CA LEU A 166 -12.54 11.02 -17.21
C LEU A 166 -13.41 11.46 -16.04
N ALA A 167 -14.06 12.63 -16.13
CA ALA A 167 -15.01 13.10 -15.13
C ALA A 167 -16.23 12.17 -15.02
N GLN A 168 -16.76 11.70 -16.15
CA GLN A 168 -17.82 10.70 -16.18
C GLN A 168 -17.41 9.42 -15.45
N LEU A 169 -16.15 8.94 -15.67
CA LEU A 169 -15.64 7.75 -15.01
C LEU A 169 -15.45 7.97 -13.50
N GLU A 170 -14.92 9.12 -13.08
CA GLU A 170 -14.78 9.46 -11.66
C GLU A 170 -16.12 9.44 -10.94
N ILE A 171 -17.13 10.08 -11.51
CA ILE A 171 -18.51 10.10 -10.99
C ILE A 171 -19.04 8.69 -10.90
N THR A 172 -18.88 7.88 -11.94
CA THR A 172 -19.35 6.49 -11.97
C THR A 172 -18.74 5.65 -10.86
N LEU A 173 -17.42 5.75 -10.63
CA LEU A 173 -16.74 5.00 -9.57
C LEU A 173 -17.19 5.44 -8.18
N LEU A 174 -17.37 6.75 -7.95
CA LEU A 174 -17.83 7.28 -6.67
C LEU A 174 -19.27 6.88 -6.35
N ASP A 175 -20.16 6.95 -7.32
CA ASP A 175 -21.57 6.52 -7.16
C ASP A 175 -21.65 5.00 -6.96
N TRP A 176 -20.84 4.23 -7.69
CA TRP A 176 -20.75 2.79 -7.48
C TRP A 176 -20.27 2.47 -6.06
N MET A 177 -19.25 3.17 -5.59
CA MET A 177 -18.76 3.03 -4.22
C MET A 177 -19.86 3.25 -3.20
N GLU A 178 -20.60 4.34 -3.30
CA GLU A 178 -21.68 4.67 -2.36
C GLU A 178 -22.82 3.64 -2.39
N ALA A 179 -23.19 3.17 -3.58
CA ALA A 179 -24.24 2.17 -3.75
C ALA A 179 -23.83 0.78 -3.23
N HIS A 180 -22.57 0.43 -3.29
CA HIS A 180 -22.09 -0.93 -3.04
C HIS A 180 -21.27 -1.09 -1.75
N LYS A 181 -20.88 -0.02 -1.06
CA LYS A 181 -20.09 -0.12 0.18
C LYS A 181 -20.81 -0.91 1.30
N GLY A 182 -22.13 -0.97 1.27
CA GLY A 182 -22.92 -1.68 2.29
C GLY A 182 -22.72 -1.11 3.69
N SER A 183 -22.42 -1.96 4.66
CA SER A 183 -22.12 -1.56 6.04
C SER A 183 -20.68 -1.13 6.26
N ARG A 184 -19.82 -1.26 5.24
CA ARG A 184 -18.40 -0.90 5.35
C ARG A 184 -18.22 0.62 5.32
N LYS A 185 -17.21 1.09 6.05
CA LYS A 185 -16.91 2.53 6.12
C LYS A 185 -15.95 2.97 5.02
N TYR A 186 -15.07 2.07 4.58
CA TYR A 186 -14.00 2.34 3.66
C TYR A 186 -14.07 1.43 2.45
N VAL A 187 -13.72 1.98 1.30
CA VAL A 187 -13.67 1.26 0.04
C VAL A 187 -12.35 1.54 -0.63
N VAL A 188 -11.78 0.53 -1.25
CA VAL A 188 -10.69 0.63 -2.21
C VAL A 188 -11.09 -0.08 -3.49
N PHE A 189 -10.48 0.31 -4.60
CA PHE A 189 -10.75 -0.32 -5.89
C PHE A 189 -9.56 -1.14 -6.38
N ALA A 190 -9.87 -2.14 -7.19
CA ALA A 190 -8.92 -2.86 -8.00
C ALA A 190 -9.48 -3.00 -9.41
N ASN A 191 -8.95 -2.23 -10.36
CA ASN A 191 -9.41 -2.23 -11.74
C ASN A 191 -8.26 -2.49 -12.73
N LYS A 192 -8.56 -2.64 -14.00
CA LYS A 192 -7.56 -2.73 -15.06
C LYS A 192 -7.87 -1.76 -16.19
N CYS A 193 -6.83 -1.27 -16.87
CA CYS A 193 -7.03 -0.39 -18.01
C CYS A 193 -7.10 -1.16 -19.33
N TRP A 194 -6.60 -2.36 -19.36
CA TRP A 194 -6.25 -3.06 -20.58
C TRP A 194 -6.88 -4.47 -20.62
N PRO A 195 -7.39 -4.90 -21.82
CA PRO A 195 -7.42 -4.18 -23.08
C PRO A 195 -8.69 -3.32 -23.32
N SER A 196 -9.71 -3.43 -22.46
CA SER A 196 -11.07 -2.98 -22.78
C SER A 196 -11.32 -1.49 -22.64
N PHE A 197 -10.67 -0.82 -21.67
CA PHE A 197 -10.97 0.58 -21.39
C PHE A 197 -10.74 1.51 -22.56
N GLN A 198 -9.58 1.40 -23.20
CA GLN A 198 -9.24 2.24 -24.34
C GLN A 198 -10.28 2.17 -25.44
N THR A 199 -10.75 0.96 -25.78
CA THR A 199 -11.66 0.71 -26.90
C THR A 199 -13.12 0.98 -26.56
N GLN A 200 -13.55 0.70 -25.33
CA GLN A 200 -14.97 0.81 -24.92
C GLN A 200 -15.25 2.15 -24.25
N PHE A 201 -14.41 2.57 -23.30
CA PHE A 201 -14.62 3.82 -22.57
C PHE A 201 -14.03 5.04 -23.31
N GLY A 202 -13.17 4.82 -24.31
CA GLY A 202 -12.47 5.87 -25.05
C GLY A 202 -11.40 6.61 -24.24
N CYS A 203 -11.06 6.11 -23.07
CA CYS A 203 -9.99 6.58 -22.18
C CYS A 203 -9.48 5.40 -21.35
N VAL A 204 -8.35 5.59 -20.66
CA VAL A 204 -7.87 4.67 -19.63
C VAL A 204 -8.12 5.28 -18.25
N PRO A 205 -8.27 4.48 -17.17
CA PRO A 205 -8.66 4.97 -15.86
C PRO A 205 -7.51 5.62 -15.08
N CYS A 206 -6.28 5.57 -15.57
CA CYS A 206 -5.06 5.88 -14.82
C CYS A 206 -5.12 7.22 -14.06
N TYR A 207 -5.49 8.33 -14.73
CA TYR A 207 -5.58 9.63 -14.06
C TYR A 207 -6.71 9.66 -13.01
N VAL A 208 -7.84 9.03 -13.29
CA VAL A 208 -8.94 8.93 -12.31
C VAL A 208 -8.50 8.12 -11.10
N ASN A 209 -7.85 6.98 -11.31
CA ASN A 209 -7.28 6.16 -10.23
C ASN A 209 -6.28 6.97 -9.40
N SER A 210 -5.39 7.71 -10.07
CA SER A 210 -4.40 8.59 -9.45
C SER A 210 -5.06 9.66 -8.55
N ARG A 211 -6.14 10.28 -9.02
CA ARG A 211 -6.92 11.28 -8.26
C ARG A 211 -7.62 10.67 -7.06
N LEU A 212 -8.27 9.52 -7.21
CA LEU A 212 -8.94 8.83 -6.11
C LEU A 212 -7.95 8.42 -5.04
N THR A 213 -6.80 7.85 -5.43
CA THR A 213 -5.72 7.49 -4.49
C THR A 213 -5.18 8.72 -3.75
N ALA A 214 -4.99 9.84 -4.42
CA ALA A 214 -4.58 11.09 -3.79
C ALA A 214 -5.60 11.65 -2.79
N ARG A 215 -6.86 11.26 -2.90
CA ARG A 215 -7.98 11.64 -2.02
C ARG A 215 -8.29 10.58 -0.93
N GLY A 216 -7.41 9.61 -0.75
CA GLY A 216 -7.57 8.57 0.28
C GLY A 216 -8.45 7.39 -0.11
N ILE A 217 -8.73 7.21 -1.40
CA ILE A 217 -9.42 6.05 -1.96
C ILE A 217 -8.42 5.30 -2.87
N PRO A 218 -7.59 4.40 -2.32
CA PRO A 218 -6.63 3.63 -3.10
C PRO A 218 -7.29 2.88 -4.26
N VAL A 219 -6.64 2.92 -5.42
CA VAL A 219 -7.08 2.19 -6.62
C VAL A 219 -5.90 1.46 -7.24
N ALA A 220 -5.80 0.16 -6.99
CA ALA A 220 -4.78 -0.68 -7.57
C ALA A 220 -5.10 -1.00 -9.04
N CYS A 221 -4.09 -0.92 -9.90
CA CYS A 221 -4.21 -1.36 -11.28
C CYS A 221 -4.12 -2.90 -11.37
N GLU A 222 -4.47 -3.43 -12.56
CA GLU A 222 -4.34 -4.85 -12.92
C GLU A 222 -5.16 -5.79 -12.03
N VAL A 223 -6.23 -5.24 -11.42
CA VAL A 223 -7.11 -5.95 -10.47
C VAL A 223 -6.32 -6.57 -9.32
N ASP A 224 -5.27 -5.89 -8.88
CA ASP A 224 -4.40 -6.34 -7.80
C ASP A 224 -5.04 -6.07 -6.43
N ILE A 225 -5.88 -6.99 -5.99
CA ILE A 225 -6.60 -6.88 -4.70
C ILE A 225 -5.62 -6.74 -3.52
N TYR A 226 -4.53 -7.50 -3.49
CA TYR A 226 -3.52 -7.39 -2.43
C TYR A 226 -2.71 -6.10 -2.53
N GLY A 227 -2.51 -5.58 -3.74
CA GLY A 227 -1.95 -4.24 -3.95
C GLY A 227 -2.82 -3.16 -3.32
N ALA A 228 -4.12 -3.16 -3.61
CA ALA A 228 -5.09 -2.22 -3.04
C ALA A 228 -5.11 -2.27 -1.50
N ILE A 229 -5.05 -3.47 -0.91
CA ILE A 229 -4.99 -3.64 0.55
C ILE A 229 -3.66 -3.14 1.10
N SER A 230 -2.55 -3.37 0.41
CA SER A 230 -1.25 -2.85 0.82
C SER A 230 -1.24 -1.32 0.81
N GLU A 231 -1.72 -0.70 -0.27
CA GLU A 231 -1.90 0.77 -0.31
C GLU A 231 -2.76 1.27 0.85
N TYR A 232 -3.86 0.59 1.15
CA TYR A 232 -4.77 0.98 2.22
C TYR A 232 -4.12 0.87 3.61
N ILE A 233 -3.38 -0.20 3.89
CA ILE A 233 -2.60 -0.35 5.14
C ILE A 233 -1.63 0.82 5.29
N GLY A 234 -0.87 1.12 4.25
CA GLY A 234 0.06 2.23 4.24
C GLY A 234 -0.61 3.58 4.47
N ALA A 235 -1.75 3.83 3.81
CA ALA A 235 -2.52 5.06 3.97
C ALA A 235 -3.07 5.22 5.40
N CYS A 236 -3.53 4.13 6.02
CA CYS A 236 -3.95 4.14 7.42
C CYS A 236 -2.79 4.47 8.38
N ILE A 237 -1.58 4.01 8.08
CA ILE A 237 -0.40 4.19 8.93
C ILE A 237 0.19 5.58 8.75
N SER A 238 0.38 6.02 7.51
CA SER A 238 1.03 7.30 7.19
C SER A 238 0.09 8.50 7.28
N GLU A 239 -1.24 8.29 7.21
CA GLU A 239 -2.25 9.35 7.01
C GLU A 239 -1.99 10.19 5.76
N ASP A 240 -1.37 9.58 4.75
CA ASP A 240 -0.99 10.20 3.49
C ASP A 240 -1.26 9.26 2.32
N ALA A 241 -1.22 9.78 1.11
CA ALA A 241 -1.40 9.01 -0.10
C ALA A 241 -0.25 8.00 -0.28
N VAL A 242 -0.61 6.76 -0.54
CA VAL A 242 0.28 5.63 -0.86
C VAL A 242 0.06 5.25 -2.32
N THR A 243 1.07 4.79 -3.00
CA THR A 243 0.95 4.40 -4.41
C THR A 243 1.44 2.98 -4.64
N LEU A 244 0.84 2.30 -5.61
CA LEU A 244 1.30 1.01 -6.10
C LEU A 244 2.23 1.24 -7.29
N LEU A 245 3.38 0.57 -7.29
CA LEU A 245 4.40 0.69 -8.34
C LEU A 245 4.95 -0.66 -8.75
N ASP A 246 5.37 -0.73 -10.01
CA ASP A 246 6.18 -1.82 -10.53
C ASP A 246 7.63 -1.67 -10.08
N ILE A 247 8.25 -2.77 -9.66
CA ILE A 247 9.70 -2.90 -9.73
C ILE A 247 10.00 -3.15 -11.20
N ASN A 248 10.15 -2.08 -11.97
CA ASN A 248 10.05 -2.15 -13.42
C ASN A 248 11.39 -2.54 -14.08
N ASN A 249 12.43 -1.75 -13.87
CA ASN A 249 13.73 -1.93 -14.52
C ASN A 249 14.89 -1.70 -13.56
N SER A 250 16.06 -2.22 -13.91
CA SER A 250 17.30 -1.71 -13.35
C SER A 250 17.53 -0.26 -13.82
N VAL A 251 18.21 0.54 -13.01
CA VAL A 251 18.65 1.87 -13.44
C VAL A 251 19.67 1.70 -14.57
N PRO A 252 19.55 2.41 -15.71
CA PRO A 252 20.53 2.38 -16.77
C PRO A 252 21.93 2.77 -16.28
N ALA A 253 22.96 2.09 -16.79
CA ALA A 253 24.32 2.26 -16.30
C ALA A 253 24.87 3.68 -16.48
N ASP A 254 24.52 4.34 -17.59
CA ASP A 254 24.88 5.73 -17.84
C ASP A 254 24.19 6.70 -16.86
N MET A 255 22.90 6.52 -16.63
CA MET A 255 22.15 7.29 -15.65
C MET A 255 22.74 7.11 -14.24
N TYR A 256 23.11 5.89 -13.86
CA TYR A 256 23.75 5.63 -12.58
C TYR A 256 25.08 6.39 -12.46
N VAL A 257 25.93 6.31 -13.47
CA VAL A 257 27.23 6.98 -13.46
C VAL A 257 27.09 8.50 -13.42
N GLU A 258 26.16 9.08 -14.17
CA GLU A 258 25.96 10.52 -14.26
C GLU A 258 25.30 11.12 -13.01
N SER A 259 24.34 10.39 -12.43
CA SER A 259 23.40 10.99 -11.48
C SER A 259 23.44 10.40 -10.08
N ILE A 260 23.99 9.21 -9.87
CA ILE A 260 23.92 8.51 -8.58
C ILE A 260 25.31 8.19 -8.03
N LYS A 261 26.16 7.58 -8.83
CA LYS A 261 27.54 7.24 -8.44
C LYS A 261 28.25 8.49 -7.91
N ASP A 262 28.99 8.35 -6.83
CA ASP A 262 29.74 9.41 -6.16
C ASP A 262 28.89 10.57 -5.57
N LYS A 263 27.56 10.53 -5.72
CA LYS A 263 26.64 11.51 -5.11
C LYS A 263 25.84 10.92 -3.97
N TYR A 264 25.54 9.63 -4.01
CA TYR A 264 24.77 8.90 -3.01
C TYR A 264 25.54 7.63 -2.60
N ASN A 265 25.26 7.17 -1.38
CA ASN A 265 25.90 5.95 -0.87
C ASN A 265 25.15 4.68 -1.27
N TYR A 266 24.87 4.54 -2.58
CA TYR A 266 24.21 3.37 -3.14
C TYR A 266 25.01 2.80 -4.32
N THR A 267 25.07 1.49 -4.39
CA THR A 267 25.56 0.79 -5.58
C THR A 267 24.47 0.72 -6.65
N LEU A 268 24.80 0.41 -7.88
CA LEU A 268 23.81 0.18 -8.94
C LEU A 268 22.79 -0.91 -8.52
N LYS A 269 23.23 -1.91 -7.76
CA LYS A 269 22.39 -3.03 -7.30
C LYS A 269 21.42 -2.64 -6.18
N ASP A 270 21.63 -1.51 -5.55
CA ASP A 270 20.70 -0.96 -4.55
C ASP A 270 19.56 -0.16 -5.18
N THR A 271 19.62 0.07 -6.49
CA THR A 271 18.70 0.96 -7.21
C THR A 271 17.84 0.22 -8.23
N PHE A 272 16.64 0.74 -8.46
CA PHE A 272 15.72 0.30 -9.53
C PHE A 272 14.83 1.45 -10.00
N MET A 273 14.24 1.28 -11.19
CA MET A 273 13.20 2.17 -11.69
C MET A 273 11.86 1.70 -11.13
N GLY A 274 11.25 2.49 -10.25
CA GLY A 274 9.88 2.29 -9.83
C GLY A 274 8.95 3.02 -10.80
N PHE A 275 7.96 2.33 -11.35
CA PHE A 275 7.16 2.83 -12.46
C PHE A 275 5.68 2.44 -12.35
N HIS A 276 4.82 3.30 -12.83
CA HIS A 276 3.47 2.93 -13.28
C HIS A 276 3.07 3.81 -14.47
N CYS A 277 2.25 3.29 -15.38
CA CYS A 277 1.90 4.05 -16.58
C CYS A 277 1.04 5.30 -16.33
N GLY A 278 0.60 5.57 -15.13
CA GLY A 278 -0.15 6.79 -14.79
C GLY A 278 -1.09 6.66 -13.59
N ASN A 279 -0.92 5.61 -12.80
CA ASN A 279 -1.79 5.31 -11.64
C ASN A 279 -1.23 5.85 -10.30
N THR A 280 -0.01 6.39 -10.30
CA THR A 280 0.58 6.98 -9.09
C THR A 280 -0.27 8.16 -8.60
N ALA A 281 -0.49 8.23 -7.28
CA ALA A 281 -1.25 9.32 -6.66
C ALA A 281 -0.78 10.70 -7.15
N SER A 282 -1.68 11.51 -7.68
CA SER A 282 -1.36 12.79 -8.34
C SER A 282 -0.60 13.76 -7.44
N CYS A 283 -0.83 13.71 -6.13
CA CYS A 283 -0.11 14.51 -5.14
C CYS A 283 1.34 14.04 -4.88
N LYS A 284 1.74 12.88 -5.40
CA LYS A 284 3.09 12.30 -5.26
C LYS A 284 3.94 12.44 -6.53
N LEU A 285 3.55 13.33 -7.42
CA LEU A 285 4.30 13.67 -8.62
C LEU A 285 4.83 15.11 -8.54
N THR A 286 6.08 15.31 -8.97
CA THR A 286 6.72 16.63 -9.03
C THR A 286 6.11 17.51 -10.12
N SER A 287 5.58 16.87 -11.18
CA SER A 287 4.82 17.50 -12.25
C SER A 287 3.67 16.59 -12.66
N LYS A 288 2.62 17.17 -13.23
CA LYS A 288 1.42 16.43 -13.66
C LYS A 288 1.19 16.71 -15.13
N THR A 289 1.56 15.79 -15.99
CA THR A 289 1.37 15.92 -17.43
C THR A 289 0.44 14.85 -17.94
N MET A 290 -0.69 15.26 -18.54
CA MET A 290 -1.59 14.36 -19.24
C MET A 290 -1.39 14.51 -20.73
N LYS A 291 -0.89 13.46 -21.36
CA LYS A 291 -0.75 13.33 -22.82
C LYS A 291 -1.05 11.89 -23.23
N TYR A 292 -1.01 11.62 -24.54
CA TYR A 292 -1.13 10.24 -25.01
C TYR A 292 0.18 9.47 -24.81
N GLN A 293 0.06 8.15 -24.64
CA GLN A 293 1.19 7.21 -24.62
C GLN A 293 0.94 6.08 -25.62
N LEU A 294 2.00 5.51 -26.19
CA LEU A 294 1.96 4.35 -27.08
C LEU A 294 2.33 3.09 -26.29
N ILE A 295 1.50 2.74 -25.31
CA ILE A 295 1.85 1.71 -24.32
C ILE A 295 1.37 0.31 -24.71
N MET A 296 0.32 0.24 -25.56
CA MET A 296 -0.39 -1.01 -25.84
C MET A 296 0.04 -1.68 -27.16
N HIS A 297 1.16 -1.25 -27.75
CA HIS A 297 1.69 -1.95 -28.92
C HIS A 297 2.29 -3.28 -28.51
N ARG A 298 1.59 -4.36 -28.84
CA ARG A 298 2.05 -5.72 -28.57
C ARG A 298 2.97 -6.23 -29.68
N GLY A 299 4.13 -6.72 -29.30
CA GLY A 299 5.03 -7.39 -30.24
C GLY A 299 4.44 -8.66 -30.90
N LEU A 300 3.36 -9.22 -30.29
CA LEU A 300 2.60 -10.34 -30.86
C LEU A 300 1.55 -9.93 -31.91
N GLU A 301 1.31 -8.63 -32.08
CA GLU A 301 0.36 -8.07 -33.04
C GLU A 301 1.06 -7.03 -33.92
N PRO A 302 2.13 -7.43 -34.68
CA PRO A 302 2.99 -6.47 -35.38
C PRO A 302 2.29 -5.71 -36.50
N ASP A 303 1.20 -6.25 -37.03
CA ASP A 303 0.44 -5.66 -38.14
C ASP A 303 -0.68 -4.71 -37.68
N LYS A 304 -0.88 -4.55 -36.36
CA LYS A 304 -1.83 -3.59 -35.82
C LYS A 304 -1.18 -2.25 -35.55
N GLU A 305 -1.92 -1.19 -35.85
CA GLU A 305 -1.53 0.14 -35.41
C GLU A 305 -1.45 0.20 -33.86
N PRO A 306 -0.44 0.90 -33.33
CA PRO A 306 -0.32 1.05 -31.88
C PRO A 306 -1.56 1.71 -31.25
N ASP A 307 -2.08 1.13 -30.17
CA ASP A 307 -3.13 1.77 -29.39
C ASP A 307 -2.57 3.02 -28.70
N ILE A 308 -3.28 4.13 -28.84
CA ILE A 308 -2.94 5.38 -28.17
C ILE A 308 -3.67 5.45 -26.85
N THR A 309 -2.93 5.36 -25.75
CA THR A 309 -3.47 5.44 -24.40
C THR A 309 -3.78 6.89 -24.03
N ARG A 310 -5.04 7.17 -23.71
CA ARG A 310 -5.54 8.52 -23.32
C ARG A 310 -6.06 8.49 -21.90
N GLY A 311 -5.61 9.43 -21.05
CA GLY A 311 -6.02 9.53 -19.64
C GLY A 311 -4.97 9.03 -18.66
N THR A 312 -3.73 8.80 -19.11
CA THR A 312 -2.57 8.56 -18.23
C THR A 312 -2.06 9.85 -17.61
N LEU A 313 -1.34 9.75 -16.51
CA LEU A 313 -0.68 10.88 -15.86
C LEU A 313 0.82 10.62 -15.75
N GLU A 314 1.63 11.55 -16.22
CA GLU A 314 3.09 11.45 -16.21
C GLU A 314 3.72 12.46 -15.26
N GLY A 315 4.84 12.06 -14.67
CA GLY A 315 5.69 12.91 -13.85
C GLY A 315 6.71 12.09 -13.07
N ASP A 316 7.81 12.73 -12.69
CA ASP A 316 8.75 12.12 -11.76
C ASP A 316 8.11 12.05 -10.37
N ILE A 317 8.30 10.91 -9.70
CA ILE A 317 7.81 10.70 -8.33
C ILE A 317 8.59 11.61 -7.38
N VAL A 318 7.89 12.19 -6.40
CA VAL A 318 8.51 13.09 -5.41
C VAL A 318 9.66 12.38 -4.68
N PRO A 319 10.85 12.98 -4.60
CA PRO A 319 11.99 12.41 -3.90
C PRO A 319 11.80 12.47 -2.38
N GLY A 320 12.48 11.56 -1.68
CA GLY A 320 12.48 11.49 -0.23
C GLY A 320 12.37 10.06 0.29
N ASP A 321 12.35 9.95 1.61
CA ASP A 321 12.24 8.67 2.31
C ASP A 321 10.99 7.91 1.93
N ILE A 322 11.11 6.58 1.82
CA ILE A 322 9.98 5.69 1.54
C ILE A 322 10.03 4.41 2.39
N THR A 323 8.86 3.83 2.54
CA THR A 323 8.70 2.43 2.92
C THR A 323 8.03 1.68 1.78
N PHE A 324 8.74 0.71 1.21
CA PHE A 324 8.30 -0.15 0.14
C PHE A 324 7.87 -1.50 0.71
N PHE A 325 6.62 -1.92 0.49
CA PHE A 325 6.08 -3.09 1.17
C PHE A 325 4.97 -3.75 0.38
N ARG A 326 4.65 -4.99 0.73
CA ARG A 326 3.52 -5.72 0.17
C ARG A 326 3.01 -6.80 1.09
N LEU A 327 1.71 -6.90 1.23
CA LEU A 327 0.99 -8.08 1.70
C LEU A 327 0.62 -8.94 0.49
N GLN A 328 0.79 -10.25 0.59
CA GLN A 328 0.48 -11.21 -0.47
C GLN A 328 -0.05 -12.51 0.12
N SER A 329 -0.81 -13.27 -0.67
CA SER A 329 -1.15 -14.66 -0.35
C SER A 329 -0.33 -15.63 -1.19
N THR A 330 -0.08 -16.79 -0.65
CA THR A 330 0.60 -17.90 -1.33
C THR A 330 -0.39 -18.87 -1.94
N ALA A 331 0.11 -19.79 -2.78
CA ALA A 331 -0.72 -20.84 -3.38
C ALA A 331 -1.37 -21.77 -2.33
N ASP A 332 -0.73 -21.96 -1.18
CA ASP A 332 -1.26 -22.73 -0.04
C ASP A 332 -2.16 -21.89 0.88
N ALA A 333 -2.55 -20.74 0.43
CA ALA A 333 -3.48 -19.85 1.10
C ALA A 333 -2.98 -19.30 2.45
N LYS A 334 -1.67 -19.02 2.56
CA LYS A 334 -1.06 -18.33 3.70
C LYS A 334 -0.73 -16.89 3.35
N LEU A 335 -0.78 -16.02 4.35
CA LEU A 335 -0.31 -14.65 4.21
C LEU A 335 1.22 -14.59 4.37
N ARG A 336 1.85 -13.82 3.50
CA ARG A 336 3.24 -13.40 3.62
C ARG A 336 3.37 -11.93 3.29
N ALA A 337 4.44 -11.29 3.73
CA ALA A 337 4.68 -9.90 3.43
C ALA A 337 6.17 -9.58 3.39
N TYR A 338 6.48 -8.43 2.83
CA TYR A 338 7.79 -7.81 3.00
C TYR A 338 7.65 -6.33 3.33
N VAL A 339 8.66 -5.79 4.01
CA VAL A 339 8.80 -4.36 4.32
C VAL A 339 10.26 -3.97 4.08
N ALA A 340 10.50 -2.96 3.25
CA ALA A 340 11.82 -2.44 2.99
C ALA A 340 11.81 -0.91 3.07
N GLN A 341 12.83 -0.32 3.65
CA GLN A 341 12.98 1.14 3.73
C GLN A 341 14.11 1.60 2.80
N GLY A 342 13.92 2.76 2.22
CA GLY A 342 14.84 3.41 1.31
C GLY A 342 14.37 4.80 0.97
N GLU A 343 14.71 5.27 -0.20
CA GLU A 343 14.35 6.61 -0.69
C GLU A 343 14.09 6.64 -2.20
N VAL A 344 13.36 7.64 -2.66
CA VAL A 344 13.31 8.06 -4.06
C VAL A 344 14.37 9.14 -4.25
N LEU A 345 15.29 8.91 -5.18
CA LEU A 345 16.37 9.85 -5.47
C LEU A 345 15.88 11.00 -6.36
N PRO A 346 16.35 12.24 -6.17
CA PRO A 346 15.99 13.38 -7.00
C PRO A 346 16.73 13.35 -8.36
N VAL A 347 16.48 12.30 -9.13
CA VAL A 347 17.08 12.06 -10.45
C VAL A 347 15.99 12.15 -11.51
N ALA A 348 16.15 13.06 -12.48
CA ALA A 348 15.22 13.21 -13.58
C ALA A 348 15.29 11.98 -14.50
N THR A 349 14.15 11.33 -14.69
CA THR A 349 14.10 10.04 -15.41
C THR A 349 14.07 10.20 -16.93
N ARG A 350 13.59 11.33 -17.44
CA ARG A 350 13.44 11.64 -18.89
C ARG A 350 12.65 10.56 -19.63
N SER A 351 11.69 9.92 -18.96
CA SER A 351 10.88 8.83 -19.46
C SER A 351 9.41 9.21 -19.51
N PHE A 352 8.54 8.23 -19.72
CA PHE A 352 7.09 8.38 -19.68
C PHE A 352 6.52 7.69 -18.42
N GLY A 353 5.25 7.97 -18.13
CA GLY A 353 4.56 7.44 -16.95
C GLY A 353 4.91 8.16 -15.65
N ALA A 354 4.40 7.65 -14.56
CA ALA A 354 4.80 8.03 -13.23
C ALA A 354 6.01 7.18 -12.84
N ILE A 355 7.17 7.77 -12.73
CA ILE A 355 8.44 7.02 -12.64
C ILE A 355 9.41 7.71 -11.68
N GLY A 356 10.27 6.94 -11.02
CA GLY A 356 11.33 7.45 -10.16
C GLY A 356 12.48 6.48 -10.04
N VAL A 357 13.63 7.00 -9.60
CA VAL A 357 14.78 6.19 -9.22
C VAL A 357 14.67 5.88 -7.74
N PHE A 358 14.45 4.63 -7.42
CA PHE A 358 14.35 4.11 -6.06
C PHE A 358 15.68 3.54 -5.61
N ALA A 359 16.07 3.81 -4.38
CA ALA A 359 17.25 3.25 -3.73
C ALA A 359 16.84 2.59 -2.42
N ILE A 360 17.10 1.29 -2.32
CA ILE A 360 16.86 0.49 -1.11
C ILE A 360 18.19 -0.22 -0.76
N PRO A 361 18.73 -0.03 0.43
CA PRO A 361 19.96 -0.74 0.84
C PRO A 361 19.81 -2.24 0.67
N GLU A 362 20.83 -2.88 0.08
CA GLU A 362 20.87 -4.33 -0.19
C GLU A 362 19.75 -4.84 -1.14
N MET A 363 19.22 -3.97 -2.01
CA MET A 363 18.12 -4.30 -2.92
C MET A 363 18.43 -5.54 -3.78
N GLY A 364 19.64 -5.69 -4.28
CA GLY A 364 20.01 -6.85 -5.10
C GLY A 364 19.89 -8.19 -4.35
N ARG A 365 20.23 -8.21 -3.06
CA ARG A 365 20.06 -9.39 -2.20
C ARG A 365 18.60 -9.60 -1.83
N PHE A 366 17.90 -8.52 -1.51
CA PHE A 366 16.46 -8.52 -1.23
C PHE A 366 15.66 -9.00 -2.44
N TYR A 367 15.94 -8.49 -3.63
CA TYR A 367 15.30 -8.89 -4.88
C TYR A 367 15.43 -10.39 -5.13
N ARG A 368 16.66 -10.94 -4.99
CA ARG A 368 16.90 -12.37 -5.19
C ARG A 368 16.26 -13.24 -4.11
N ASN A 369 16.52 -12.93 -2.85
CA ASN A 369 16.21 -13.84 -1.75
C ASN A 369 14.78 -13.69 -1.20
N VAL A 370 14.16 -12.53 -1.37
CA VAL A 370 12.78 -12.27 -0.97
C VAL A 370 11.86 -12.27 -2.18
N LEU A 371 12.02 -11.31 -3.10
CA LEU A 371 11.04 -11.11 -4.15
C LEU A 371 10.96 -12.32 -5.11
N ILE A 372 12.09 -12.78 -5.63
CA ILE A 372 12.11 -13.92 -6.57
C ILE A 372 11.85 -15.25 -5.85
N LYS A 373 12.65 -15.57 -4.82
CA LYS A 373 12.55 -16.89 -4.17
C LYS A 373 11.21 -17.13 -3.48
N LYS A 374 10.55 -16.08 -3.00
CA LYS A 374 9.23 -16.18 -2.37
C LYS A 374 8.08 -15.86 -3.31
N ASN A 375 8.36 -15.69 -4.61
CA ASN A 375 7.37 -15.51 -5.68
C ASN A 375 6.43 -14.32 -5.45
N TYR A 376 6.98 -13.15 -5.13
CA TYR A 376 6.21 -11.91 -5.09
C TYR A 376 5.98 -11.39 -6.52
N PRO A 377 4.85 -10.70 -6.77
CA PRO A 377 4.64 -10.00 -8.03
C PRO A 377 5.56 -8.77 -8.13
N HIS A 378 5.57 -8.17 -9.31
CA HIS A 378 6.32 -6.94 -9.58
C HIS A 378 5.78 -5.71 -8.85
N HIS A 379 4.53 -5.73 -8.38
CA HIS A 379 3.91 -4.64 -7.64
C HIS A 379 4.37 -4.57 -6.18
N GLY A 380 4.65 -3.35 -5.70
CA GLY A 380 4.81 -3.02 -4.30
C GLY A 380 4.13 -1.69 -3.96
N ALA A 381 3.62 -1.57 -2.75
CA ALA A 381 3.07 -0.33 -2.23
C ALA A 381 4.20 0.56 -1.68
N VAL A 382 4.09 1.85 -1.91
CA VAL A 382 5.05 2.86 -1.47
C VAL A 382 4.37 3.88 -0.57
N ALA A 383 4.71 3.87 0.71
CA ALA A 383 4.39 4.94 1.64
C ALA A 383 5.57 5.93 1.69
N PHE A 384 5.27 7.21 1.61
CA PHE A 384 6.27 8.29 1.56
C PHE A 384 6.68 8.69 2.97
N GLY A 385 7.78 8.13 3.45
CA GLY A 385 8.34 8.23 4.78
C GLY A 385 8.80 6.88 5.33
N HIS A 386 9.48 6.88 6.46
CA HIS A 386 9.94 5.68 7.15
C HIS A 386 8.89 5.17 8.14
N TYR A 387 8.01 4.29 7.67
CA TYR A 387 6.94 3.65 8.44
C TYR A 387 7.19 2.16 8.71
N GLY A 388 8.42 1.68 8.48
CA GLY A 388 8.76 0.26 8.53
C GLY A 388 8.32 -0.42 9.81
N LYS A 389 8.58 0.20 10.99
CA LYS A 389 8.15 -0.35 12.29
C LYS A 389 6.63 -0.53 12.37
N ALA A 390 5.85 0.51 12.07
CA ALA A 390 4.41 0.46 12.20
C ALA A 390 3.76 -0.52 11.20
N ILE A 391 4.28 -0.61 9.97
CA ILE A 391 3.83 -1.58 8.96
C ILE A 391 4.19 -3.00 9.40
N PHE A 392 5.42 -3.23 9.86
CA PHE A 392 5.87 -4.54 10.35
C PHE A 392 5.01 -5.01 11.52
N ASP A 393 4.81 -4.16 12.51
CA ASP A 393 4.00 -4.46 13.69
C ASP A 393 2.54 -4.73 13.32
N THR A 394 1.97 -3.96 12.38
CA THR A 394 0.62 -4.20 11.86
C THR A 394 0.51 -5.57 11.21
N LEU A 395 1.45 -5.94 10.33
CA LEU A 395 1.45 -7.23 9.65
C LEU A 395 1.60 -8.39 10.64
N LYS A 396 2.46 -8.25 11.65
CA LYS A 396 2.57 -9.23 12.74
C LYS A 396 1.28 -9.33 13.57
N TYR A 397 0.67 -8.21 13.89
CA TYR A 397 -0.62 -8.19 14.59
C TYR A 397 -1.72 -8.90 13.77
N LEU A 398 -1.72 -8.75 12.45
CA LEU A 398 -2.64 -9.43 11.55
C LEU A 398 -2.35 -10.95 11.40
N GLY A 399 -1.25 -11.44 11.97
CA GLY A 399 -0.90 -12.86 11.98
C GLY A 399 -0.06 -13.28 10.76
N VAL A 400 0.61 -12.36 10.09
CA VAL A 400 1.57 -12.68 9.04
C VAL A 400 2.83 -13.27 9.67
N GLU A 401 3.05 -14.56 9.47
CA GLU A 401 4.21 -15.29 10.02
C GLU A 401 5.44 -15.10 9.13
N ASP A 402 5.30 -15.28 7.82
CA ASP A 402 6.36 -15.11 6.82
C ASP A 402 6.47 -13.62 6.43
N LEU A 403 7.28 -12.89 7.20
CA LEU A 403 7.50 -11.46 7.04
C LEU A 403 8.99 -11.18 6.89
N GLU A 404 9.37 -10.66 5.73
CA GLU A 404 10.74 -10.33 5.36
C GLU A 404 11.00 -8.83 5.30
N PHE A 405 12.28 -8.47 5.31
CA PHE A 405 12.72 -7.09 5.19
C PHE A 405 14.08 -7.02 4.46
N ASN A 406 14.50 -5.83 4.05
CA ASN A 406 15.83 -5.64 3.45
C ASN A 406 16.91 -5.78 4.53
N ARG A 407 17.44 -7.00 4.68
CA ARG A 407 18.43 -7.34 5.71
C ARG A 407 19.77 -6.64 5.43
N PRO A 408 20.40 -6.03 6.45
CA PRO A 408 21.71 -5.42 6.30
C PRO A 408 22.77 -6.47 5.90
N ALA A 409 23.89 -6.02 5.35
CA ALA A 409 24.95 -6.86 4.78
C ALA A 409 25.44 -7.99 5.71
N GLY A 410 25.43 -7.79 7.02
CA GLY A 410 25.86 -8.80 8.00
C GLY A 410 24.81 -9.86 8.36
N MET A 411 23.56 -9.75 7.86
CA MET A 411 22.45 -10.65 8.19
C MET A 411 22.03 -11.42 6.94
N LEU A 412 22.29 -12.73 6.91
CA LEU A 412 21.93 -13.59 5.78
C LEU A 412 20.41 -13.90 5.78
N TYR A 413 19.85 -14.02 4.57
CA TYR A 413 18.53 -14.61 4.37
C TYR A 413 18.60 -16.14 4.49
N ASP A 414 17.46 -16.76 4.76
CA ASP A 414 17.39 -18.21 4.87
C ASP A 414 17.75 -18.87 3.54
N GLY A 415 18.76 -19.74 3.58
CA GLY A 415 19.32 -20.39 2.39
C GLY A 415 20.11 -19.44 1.44
N GLU A 416 20.52 -18.29 1.91
CA GLU A 416 21.48 -17.46 1.21
C GLU A 416 22.89 -18.08 1.30
N ASN A 417 23.62 -18.07 0.17
CA ASN A 417 24.99 -18.58 0.15
C ASN A 417 25.94 -17.59 0.84
N PRO A 418 26.54 -17.95 1.99
CA PRO A 418 27.42 -17.03 2.72
C PRO A 418 28.74 -16.71 2.00
N TYR A 419 29.06 -17.47 0.96
CA TYR A 419 30.28 -17.29 0.16
C TYR A 419 30.01 -16.53 -1.15
N ALA A 420 28.76 -16.15 -1.44
CA ALA A 420 28.48 -15.36 -2.61
C ALA A 420 29.09 -13.96 -2.48
N LYS A 421 29.73 -13.49 -3.57
CA LYS A 421 30.20 -12.09 -3.68
C LYS A 421 29.13 -11.27 -4.41
N TYR A 422 28.70 -10.20 -3.81
CA TYR A 422 27.69 -9.28 -4.36
C TYR A 422 28.33 -7.98 -4.87
#